data_b721e5fa976e8f236b84906062a4ee45
#
_entry.id   b721e5fa976e8f236b84906062a4ee45
#
_cell.length_a   1.000
_cell.length_b   1.000
_cell.length_c   1.000
_cell.angle_alpha   90.00
_cell.angle_beta   90.00
_cell.angle_gamma   90.00
#
_symmetry.space_group_name_H-M   'P 1'
#
loop_
_entity.id
_entity.type
_entity.pdbx_description
1 polymer ?
#
loop_
_entity_poly.entity_id
_entity_poly.type
_entity_poly.pdbx_seq_one_letter_code
_entity_poly.pdbx_strand_id
1 'polypeptide(L)'
;MSSDADIYKHQNFGNPLGMGDKVALLIVDFVNGFDDADQFGGGNVTEACNNTVGLLKACRELNLTIAHTRVVLADDGSDDNIMAIKVPALKNLTEDAPGSHIVDRLKPLPGEIIVRKRLPSAFFGTDLA
;
A
#
# COMPACT_ATOMS: atom_id res chain seq x y z
N MET A 1 -31.19 20.86 -6.36
CA MET A 1 -30.66 19.75 -7.19
C MET A 1 -30.23 18.64 -6.24
N SER A 2 -30.70 17.42 -6.46
CA SER A 2 -30.21 16.25 -5.72
C SER A 2 -28.74 16.02 -6.10
N SER A 3 -27.89 15.72 -5.12
CA SER A 3 -26.50 15.32 -5.40
C SER A 3 -26.48 13.94 -6.05
N ASP A 4 -25.38 13.60 -6.76
CA ASP A 4 -25.19 12.26 -7.33
C ASP A 4 -25.30 11.19 -6.22
N ALA A 5 -24.84 11.51 -5.00
CA ALA A 5 -24.98 10.64 -3.85
C ALA A 5 -26.45 10.37 -3.46
N ASP A 6 -27.36 11.33 -3.61
CA ASP A 6 -28.79 11.14 -3.34
C ASP A 6 -29.44 10.26 -4.42
N ILE A 7 -29.00 10.38 -5.67
CA ILE A 7 -29.46 9.53 -6.78
C ILE A 7 -29.07 8.09 -6.51
N TYR A 8 -27.82 7.80 -6.15
CA TYR A 8 -27.33 6.47 -5.85
C TYR A 8 -28.04 5.84 -4.64
N LYS A 9 -28.31 6.63 -3.60
CA LYS A 9 -29.11 6.16 -2.44
C LYS A 9 -30.53 5.80 -2.85
N HIS A 10 -31.18 6.64 -3.67
CA HIS A 10 -32.54 6.37 -4.15
C HIS A 10 -32.61 5.10 -5.01
N GLN A 11 -31.57 4.87 -5.81
CA GLN A 11 -31.45 3.68 -6.66
C GLN A 11 -30.95 2.44 -5.90
N ASN A 12 -30.71 2.55 -4.59
CA ASN A 12 -30.16 1.48 -3.76
C ASN A 12 -28.79 0.98 -4.25
N PHE A 13 -27.99 1.90 -4.79
CA PHE A 13 -26.68 1.65 -5.35
C PHE A 13 -25.58 1.88 -4.31
N GLY A 14 -24.61 0.97 -4.21
CA GLY A 14 -23.48 1.15 -3.30
C GLY A 14 -23.78 0.84 -1.84
N ASN A 15 -24.67 -0.13 -1.57
CA ASN A 15 -24.93 -0.58 -0.20
C ASN A 15 -23.65 -1.17 0.43
N PRO A 16 -23.40 -0.93 1.73
CA PRO A 16 -22.30 -1.56 2.44
C PRO A 16 -22.47 -3.09 2.44
N LEU A 17 -21.45 -3.81 2.04
CA LEU A 17 -21.45 -5.27 2.08
C LEU A 17 -21.04 -5.83 3.44
N GLY A 18 -20.51 -4.99 4.32
CA GLY A 18 -19.91 -5.41 5.58
C GLY A 18 -18.56 -6.09 5.38
N MET A 19 -18.02 -6.64 6.46
CA MET A 19 -16.80 -7.45 6.46
C MET A 19 -17.20 -8.93 6.68
N GLY A 20 -16.50 -9.85 6.04
CA GLY A 20 -16.64 -11.27 6.31
C GLY A 20 -16.01 -11.67 7.65
N ASP A 21 -16.17 -12.95 8.03
CA ASP A 21 -15.64 -13.49 9.28
C ASP A 21 -14.12 -13.70 9.24
N LYS A 22 -13.53 -13.77 8.05
CA LYS A 22 -12.10 -13.93 7.83
C LYS A 22 -11.55 -12.64 7.24
N VAL A 23 -10.99 -11.79 8.09
CA VAL A 23 -10.39 -10.52 7.68
C VAL A 23 -8.87 -10.61 7.68
N ALA A 24 -8.24 -9.82 6.83
CA ALA A 24 -6.80 -9.63 6.78
C ALA A 24 -6.48 -8.13 6.75
N LEU A 25 -5.29 -7.75 7.19
CA LEU A 25 -4.78 -6.38 7.04
C LEU A 25 -3.82 -6.33 5.86
N LEU A 26 -4.12 -5.50 4.87
CA LEU A 26 -3.21 -5.19 3.77
C LEU A 26 -2.74 -3.74 3.91
N ILE A 27 -1.44 -3.55 4.15
CA ILE A 27 -0.78 -2.25 4.25
C ILE A 27 -0.12 -1.95 2.91
N VAL A 28 -0.63 -0.94 2.20
CA VAL A 28 -0.24 -0.66 0.82
C VAL A 28 0.78 0.46 0.76
N ASP A 29 2.02 0.13 0.37
CA ASP A 29 3.10 1.05 0.00
C ASP A 29 3.53 2.05 1.09
N PHE A 30 3.41 1.72 2.36
CA PHE A 30 3.97 2.54 3.43
C PHE A 30 5.48 2.31 3.53
N VAL A 31 6.19 2.85 2.55
CA VAL A 31 7.65 2.79 2.42
C VAL A 31 8.27 4.16 2.69
N ASN A 32 9.55 4.17 3.04
CA ASN A 32 10.25 5.40 3.43
C ASN A 32 10.16 6.49 2.35
N GLY A 33 10.29 6.14 1.07
CA GLY A 33 10.22 7.10 -0.02
C GLY A 33 8.87 7.81 -0.12
N PHE A 34 7.76 7.15 0.20
CA PHE A 34 6.43 7.76 0.21
C PHE A 34 6.12 8.51 1.50
N ASP A 35 6.85 8.27 2.57
CA ASP A 35 6.77 9.02 3.83
C ASP A 35 7.72 10.25 3.85
N ASP A 36 8.69 10.31 2.95
CA ASP A 36 9.68 11.37 2.84
C ASP A 36 9.19 12.48 1.90
N ALA A 37 8.99 13.69 2.43
CA ALA A 37 8.52 14.85 1.67
C ALA A 37 9.49 15.30 0.57
N ASP A 38 10.78 14.97 0.68
CA ASP A 38 11.80 15.30 -0.32
C ASP A 38 11.86 14.28 -1.47
N GLN A 39 11.07 13.18 -1.39
CA GLN A 39 10.96 12.16 -2.43
C GLN A 39 9.54 12.12 -3.02
N PHE A 40 8.70 11.23 -2.52
CA PHE A 40 7.32 11.07 -3.00
C PHE A 40 6.29 11.46 -1.94
N GLY A 41 6.74 11.84 -0.75
CA GLY A 41 5.89 12.14 0.38
C GLY A 41 5.11 13.44 0.21
N GLY A 42 4.17 13.63 1.11
CA GLY A 42 3.33 14.81 1.18
C GLY A 42 1.90 14.46 1.54
N GLY A 43 1.06 15.48 1.64
CA GLY A 43 -0.31 15.30 2.06
C GLY A 43 -0.40 14.64 3.45
N ASN A 44 -1.18 13.57 3.55
CA ASN A 44 -1.46 12.88 4.81
C ASN A 44 -0.72 11.55 5.00
N VAL A 45 0.33 11.25 4.20
CA VAL A 45 1.00 9.93 4.25
C VAL A 45 1.60 9.66 5.62
N THR A 46 2.35 10.60 6.18
CA THR A 46 2.97 10.46 7.51
C THR A 46 1.91 10.23 8.60
N GLU A 47 0.81 10.98 8.55
CA GLU A 47 -0.30 10.79 9.48
C GLU A 47 -0.95 9.42 9.32
N ALA A 48 -1.18 8.98 8.09
CA ALA A 48 -1.74 7.66 7.80
C ALA A 48 -0.82 6.53 8.30
N CYS A 49 0.49 6.64 8.10
CA CYS A 49 1.47 5.70 8.67
C CYS A 49 1.37 5.66 10.20
N ASN A 50 1.30 6.80 10.87
CA ASN A 50 1.21 6.89 12.33
C ASN A 50 -0.09 6.27 12.86
N ASN A 51 -1.22 6.54 12.21
CA ASN A 51 -2.52 5.95 12.56
C ASN A 51 -2.54 4.43 12.36
N THR A 52 -1.80 3.92 11.37
CA THR A 52 -1.71 2.49 11.09
C THR A 52 -0.97 1.70 12.17
N VAL A 53 -0.08 2.33 12.96
CA VAL A 53 0.63 1.66 14.05
C VAL A 53 -0.32 0.99 15.04
N GLY A 54 -1.37 1.70 15.47
CA GLY A 54 -2.37 1.16 16.39
C GLY A 54 -3.20 0.03 15.77
N LEU A 55 -3.58 0.19 14.49
CA LEU A 55 -4.32 -0.83 13.74
C LEU A 55 -3.48 -2.09 13.56
N LEU A 56 -2.21 -1.96 13.14
CA LEU A 56 -1.29 -3.08 12.97
C LEU A 56 -1.10 -3.85 14.28
N LYS A 57 -0.92 -3.13 15.40
CA LYS A 57 -0.81 -3.76 16.71
C LYS A 57 -2.05 -4.58 17.05
N ALA A 58 -3.25 -4.02 16.88
CA ALA A 58 -4.51 -4.72 17.14
C ALA A 58 -4.66 -5.97 16.27
N CYS A 59 -4.32 -5.88 14.97
CA CYS A 59 -4.38 -7.03 14.06
C CYS A 59 -3.40 -8.14 14.46
N ARG A 60 -2.20 -7.78 14.94
CA ARG A 60 -1.22 -8.75 15.48
C ARG A 60 -1.74 -9.46 16.75
N GLU A 61 -2.34 -8.71 17.67
CA GLU A 61 -2.93 -9.28 18.89
C GLU A 61 -4.09 -10.24 18.58
N LEU A 62 -4.82 -10.00 17.50
CA LEU A 62 -5.91 -10.85 17.00
C LEU A 62 -5.41 -12.00 16.10
N ASN A 63 -4.11 -12.12 15.87
CA ASN A 63 -3.51 -13.11 14.97
C ASN A 63 -4.10 -13.10 13.55
N LEU A 64 -4.43 -11.94 13.02
CA LEU A 64 -4.92 -11.80 11.67
C LEU A 64 -3.78 -11.98 10.65
N THR A 65 -4.14 -12.39 9.44
CA THR A 65 -3.20 -12.36 8.31
C THR A 65 -2.84 -10.92 7.99
N ILE A 66 -1.54 -10.64 7.91
CA ILE A 66 -1.01 -9.32 7.61
C ILE A 66 -0.12 -9.39 6.38
N ALA A 67 -0.37 -8.51 5.43
CA ALA A 67 0.45 -8.34 4.23
C ALA A 67 0.83 -6.87 4.03
N HIS A 68 2.03 -6.67 3.52
CA HIS A 68 2.56 -5.36 3.16
C HIS A 68 2.92 -5.36 1.68
N THR A 69 2.67 -4.26 0.98
CA THR A 69 3.23 -4.08 -0.37
C THR A 69 4.35 -3.06 -0.36
N ARG A 70 5.30 -3.22 -1.23
CA ARG A 70 6.36 -2.25 -1.50
C ARG A 70 6.67 -2.21 -2.99
N VAL A 71 7.00 -1.03 -3.51
CA VAL A 71 7.46 -0.87 -4.89
C VAL A 71 8.94 -1.26 -4.96
N VAL A 72 9.27 -2.19 -5.85
CA VAL A 72 10.64 -2.64 -6.08
C VAL A 72 10.86 -2.82 -7.56
N LEU A 73 11.71 -2.01 -8.17
CA LEU A 73 12.16 -2.11 -9.54
C LEU A 73 13.55 -2.74 -9.63
N ALA A 74 13.87 -3.33 -10.77
CA ALA A 74 15.19 -3.89 -11.00
C ALA A 74 16.26 -2.81 -11.09
N ASP A 75 17.45 -3.06 -10.52
CA ASP A 75 18.56 -2.12 -10.52
C ASP A 75 19.09 -1.81 -11.94
N ASP A 76 18.94 -2.76 -12.85
CA ASP A 76 19.40 -2.66 -14.24
C ASP A 76 18.34 -2.04 -15.19
N GLY A 77 17.16 -1.66 -14.67
CA GLY A 77 16.07 -1.11 -15.45
C GLY A 77 15.35 -2.10 -16.37
N SER A 78 15.62 -3.41 -16.23
CA SER A 78 15.03 -4.46 -17.08
C SER A 78 13.51 -4.56 -16.96
N ASP A 79 12.92 -4.06 -15.88
CA ASP A 79 11.49 -4.02 -15.62
C ASP A 79 10.89 -2.60 -15.63
N ASP A 80 11.61 -1.63 -16.22
CA ASP A 80 11.09 -0.29 -16.43
C ASP A 80 9.75 -0.34 -17.17
N ASN A 81 8.79 0.37 -16.62
CA ASN A 81 7.43 0.40 -17.12
C ASN A 81 6.94 1.83 -17.34
N ILE A 82 5.73 1.99 -17.87
CA ILE A 82 5.18 3.30 -18.19
C ILE A 82 5.13 4.25 -16.98
N MET A 83 4.96 3.73 -15.77
CA MET A 83 4.98 4.55 -14.55
C MET A 83 6.39 5.04 -14.24
N ALA A 84 7.42 4.21 -14.43
CA ALA A 84 8.82 4.60 -14.26
C ALA A 84 9.27 5.62 -15.33
N ILE A 85 8.66 5.58 -16.51
CA ILE A 85 8.86 6.62 -17.55
C ILE A 85 8.17 7.92 -17.14
N LYS A 86 6.94 7.83 -16.65
CA LYS A 86 6.14 8.99 -16.24
C LYS A 86 6.67 9.66 -14.97
N VAL A 87 7.19 8.86 -14.03
CA VAL A 87 7.77 9.30 -12.76
C VAL A 87 9.15 8.68 -12.62
N PRO A 88 10.20 9.26 -13.22
CA PRO A 88 11.54 8.66 -13.28
C PRO A 88 12.16 8.34 -11.92
N ALA A 89 11.81 9.08 -10.88
CA ALA A 89 12.28 8.84 -9.52
C ALA A 89 11.88 7.46 -8.95
N LEU A 90 10.81 6.82 -9.50
CA LEU A 90 10.44 5.46 -9.10
C LEU A 90 11.54 4.43 -9.38
N LYS A 91 12.40 4.67 -10.36
CA LYS A 91 13.56 3.82 -10.68
C LYS A 91 14.57 3.71 -9.52
N ASN A 92 14.53 4.65 -8.59
CA ASN A 92 15.37 4.62 -7.39
C ASN A 92 14.80 3.69 -6.29
N LEU A 93 13.59 3.14 -6.47
CA LEU A 93 12.99 2.20 -5.52
C LEU A 93 13.37 0.77 -5.90
N THR A 94 14.63 0.41 -5.66
CA THR A 94 15.16 -0.93 -5.90
C THR A 94 15.14 -1.77 -4.62
N GLU A 95 15.53 -3.06 -4.68
CA GLU A 95 15.40 -3.99 -3.54
C GLU A 95 16.09 -3.46 -2.28
N ASP A 96 17.32 -2.97 -2.41
CA ASP A 96 18.15 -2.54 -1.28
C ASP A 96 18.10 -1.03 -1.02
N ALA A 97 17.37 -0.28 -1.86
CA ALA A 97 17.25 1.17 -1.70
C ALA A 97 16.44 1.52 -0.43
N PRO A 98 16.96 2.38 0.45
CA PRO A 98 16.24 2.76 1.68
C PRO A 98 14.82 3.29 1.43
N GLY A 99 14.60 3.98 0.31
CA GLY A 99 13.29 4.52 -0.09
C GLY A 99 12.24 3.46 -0.34
N SER A 100 12.64 2.25 -0.76
CA SER A 100 11.72 1.12 -1.02
C SER A 100 11.45 0.26 0.23
N HIS A 101 12.14 0.49 1.34
CA HIS A 101 11.91 -0.24 2.58
C HIS A 101 10.66 0.26 3.29
N ILE A 102 9.92 -0.67 3.89
CA ILE A 102 8.76 -0.35 4.73
C ILE A 102 9.22 0.52 5.91
N VAL A 103 8.45 1.55 6.24
CA VAL A 103 8.78 2.46 7.36
C VAL A 103 8.97 1.70 8.66
N ASP A 104 9.97 2.06 9.46
CA ASP A 104 10.36 1.31 10.67
C ASP A 104 9.22 1.11 11.66
N ARG A 105 8.33 2.12 11.81
CA ARG A 105 7.19 2.03 12.72
C ARG A 105 6.12 1.01 12.31
N LEU A 106 6.18 0.53 11.06
CA LEU A 106 5.29 -0.52 10.50
C LEU A 106 6.09 -1.75 10.07
N LYS A 107 7.33 -1.91 10.54
CA LYS A 107 8.22 -2.99 10.16
C LYS A 107 7.55 -4.36 10.25
N PRO A 108 7.57 -5.16 9.17
CA PRO A 108 7.02 -6.51 9.19
C PRO A 108 7.70 -7.41 10.21
N LEU A 109 6.92 -8.27 10.87
CA LEU A 109 7.42 -9.33 11.72
C LEU A 109 7.58 -10.64 10.94
N PRO A 110 8.40 -11.59 11.43
CA PRO A 110 8.48 -12.92 10.83
C PRO A 110 7.10 -13.57 10.70
N GLY A 111 6.77 -14.03 9.49
CA GLY A 111 5.46 -14.62 9.17
C GLY A 111 4.46 -13.65 8.53
N GLU A 112 4.71 -12.35 8.55
CA GLU A 112 3.94 -11.40 7.78
C GLU A 112 4.38 -11.40 6.31
N ILE A 113 3.43 -11.20 5.40
CA ILE A 113 3.65 -11.32 3.96
C ILE A 113 4.19 -9.99 3.42
N ILE A 114 5.24 -10.04 2.59
CA ILE A 114 5.78 -8.86 1.89
C ILE A 114 5.64 -9.10 0.39
N VAL A 115 4.81 -8.29 -0.25
CA VAL A 115 4.57 -8.33 -1.70
C VAL A 115 5.40 -7.25 -2.38
N ARG A 116 6.31 -7.66 -3.25
CA ARG A 116 7.10 -6.75 -4.09
C ARG A 116 6.39 -6.53 -5.40
N LYS A 117 5.97 -5.31 -5.67
CA LYS A 117 5.27 -4.96 -6.91
C LYS A 117 6.10 -4.01 -7.77
N ARG A 118 5.93 -4.11 -9.07
CA ARG A 118 6.56 -3.26 -10.10
C ARG A 118 5.58 -2.28 -10.73
N LEU A 119 4.29 -2.56 -10.61
CA LEU A 119 3.19 -1.78 -11.19
C LEU A 119 2.29 -1.19 -10.10
N PRO A 120 1.43 -0.21 -10.42
CA PRO A 120 0.51 0.37 -9.44
C PRO A 120 -0.37 -0.68 -8.74
N SER A 121 -0.87 -1.67 -9.46
CA SER A 121 -1.63 -2.77 -8.87
C SER A 121 -0.69 -3.86 -8.35
N ALA A 122 -0.85 -4.21 -7.07
CA ALA A 122 -0.12 -5.32 -6.47
C ALA A 122 -0.67 -6.71 -6.88
N PHE A 123 -1.83 -6.76 -7.53
CA PHE A 123 -2.38 -8.01 -8.07
C PHE A 123 -1.74 -8.40 -9.41
N PHE A 124 -1.03 -7.49 -10.05
CA PHE A 124 -0.41 -7.75 -11.34
C PHE A 124 1.02 -8.26 -11.18
N GLY A 125 1.25 -9.49 -11.63
CA GLY A 125 2.58 -10.10 -11.61
C GLY A 125 3.13 -10.41 -10.22
N THR A 126 2.24 -10.57 -9.23
CA THR A 126 2.57 -11.04 -7.88
C THR A 126 1.58 -12.13 -7.45
N ASP A 127 1.84 -12.70 -6.29
CA ASP A 127 1.02 -13.74 -5.65
C ASP A 127 0.12 -13.17 -4.53
N LEU A 128 -0.29 -11.89 -4.63
CA LEU A 128 -1.19 -11.27 -3.66
C LEU A 128 -2.62 -11.83 -3.71
N ALA A 129 -3.05 -12.33 -4.87
CA ALA A 129 -4.40 -12.86 -5.08
C ALA A 129 -4.58 -14.28 -4.53
#